data_c4b409ec9ffd6d02ccff6fac0ccd99cc
#
_entry.id   c4b409ec9ffd6d02ccff6fac0ccd99cc
#
_cell.length_a   1.000
_cell.length_b   1.000
_cell.length_c   1.000
_cell.angle_alpha   90.00
_cell.angle_beta   90.00
_cell.angle_gamma   90.00
#
_symmetry.space_group_name_H-M   'P 1'
#
loop_
_entity.id
_entity.type
_entity.pdbx_description
1 polymer ?
#
loop_
_entity_poly.entity_id
_entity_poly.type
_entity_poly.pdbx_seq_one_letter_code
_entity_poly.pdbx_strand_id
1 'polypeptide(L)'
;DLPSAEPDRVVNEIEDVIGLEAHDAPRISAKTGLNIEEVLEQIVTKIPAPHGDVDAPLKALIFDSIYDAYKGVIVFCRVMDGRVKRGTQIHMMATGFTTEVVEVGYFGAGQFIPCDELTAGMVGYITASNKNLGDTRVGDTVTDNERPCAEALPGYKKVQPMVYCGLYPADGARYGDLRDALEKLQLNDASLFFEPETSVALGFGFRCGFLGLLHLEIIQERLEREYNLDLVTTAPGVIYKVYKTNGEMIELTNPSNLPDPSEIEYMEEPMVNAEIMVTTEFIGAIMDLCQERRGQYNGMEYMEETRALLKYKLPLNEIIYDFFDALKSRSRGYASFDYEMKGYEPSELVKLDILINKEQVDALSFIVFKDSAYERGRKMCEKLKDEIPRQLFEIPIQAAIGSKVIARETVRAMRKDVLAKCYGGDISRKKKLLEKQKEG
;
A
#
# COMPACT_ATOMS: atom_id res chain seq x y z
N ASP A 1 -9.61 -29.55 19.83
CA ASP A 1 -10.89 -30.23 19.84
C ASP A 1 -11.32 -30.78 18.46
N LEU A 2 -10.70 -30.29 17.38
CA LEU A 2 -10.95 -30.83 16.04
C LEU A 2 -10.13 -32.11 15.81
N PRO A 3 -10.72 -33.18 15.25
CA PRO A 3 -10.01 -34.42 14.92
C PRO A 3 -8.82 -34.21 13.97
N SER A 4 -8.88 -33.17 13.13
CA SER A 4 -7.83 -32.79 12.16
C SER A 4 -6.77 -31.84 12.70
N ALA A 5 -6.76 -31.51 13.99
CA ALA A 5 -5.85 -30.52 14.56
C ALA A 5 -4.40 -31.01 14.60
N GLU A 6 -4.16 -32.31 14.80
CA GLU A 6 -2.81 -32.93 14.83
C GLU A 6 -1.77 -32.11 15.62
N PRO A 7 -1.99 -31.84 16.92
CA PRO A 7 -1.19 -30.85 17.65
C PRO A 7 0.31 -31.19 17.72
N ASP A 8 0.68 -32.45 17.81
CA ASP A 8 2.11 -32.83 17.85
C ASP A 8 2.80 -32.58 16.52
N ARG A 9 2.10 -32.83 15.40
CA ARG A 9 2.63 -32.52 14.06
C ARG A 9 2.82 -31.02 13.89
N VAL A 10 1.84 -30.22 14.32
CA VAL A 10 1.90 -28.75 14.22
C VAL A 10 3.02 -28.16 15.09
N VAL A 11 3.20 -28.66 16.31
CA VAL A 11 4.31 -28.23 17.17
C VAL A 11 5.66 -28.48 16.49
N ASN A 12 5.88 -29.70 15.97
CA ASN A 12 7.10 -30.02 15.23
C ASN A 12 7.29 -29.16 13.99
N GLU A 13 6.21 -28.91 13.25
CA GLU A 13 6.23 -28.04 12.07
C GLU A 13 6.58 -26.59 12.40
N ILE A 14 6.10 -26.05 13.51
CA ILE A 14 6.47 -24.72 13.99
C ILE A 14 7.97 -24.67 14.34
N GLU A 15 8.47 -25.70 14.99
CA GLU A 15 9.88 -25.76 15.37
C GLU A 15 10.78 -25.92 14.13
N ASP A 16 10.47 -26.88 13.25
CA ASP A 16 11.30 -27.20 12.08
C ASP A 16 11.26 -26.13 11.01
N VAL A 17 10.10 -25.50 10.76
CA VAL A 17 9.91 -24.56 9.64
C VAL A 17 10.08 -23.10 10.08
N ILE A 18 9.55 -22.74 11.26
CA ILE A 18 9.57 -21.36 11.75
C ILE A 18 10.74 -21.11 12.71
N GLY A 19 11.25 -22.16 13.36
CA GLY A 19 12.36 -22.08 14.30
C GLY A 19 11.98 -21.52 15.67
N LEU A 20 10.72 -21.67 16.06
CA LEU A 20 10.22 -21.27 17.37
C LEU A 20 9.96 -22.49 18.22
N GLU A 21 10.43 -22.49 19.49
CA GLU A 21 10.06 -23.52 20.46
C GLU A 21 8.56 -23.44 20.76
N ALA A 22 7.83 -24.52 20.50
CA ALA A 22 6.39 -24.61 20.67
C ALA A 22 5.91 -25.74 21.57
N HIS A 23 6.85 -26.51 22.18
CA HIS A 23 6.49 -27.66 23.01
C HIS A 23 5.72 -27.29 24.27
N ASP A 24 5.95 -26.12 24.83
CA ASP A 24 5.28 -25.61 26.02
C ASP A 24 4.10 -24.67 25.70
N ALA A 25 3.76 -24.53 24.45
CA ALA A 25 2.62 -23.73 24.03
C ALA A 25 1.29 -24.38 24.48
N PRO A 26 0.37 -23.60 25.08
CA PRO A 26 -0.94 -24.12 25.49
C PRO A 26 -1.74 -24.60 24.28
N ARG A 27 -2.27 -25.81 24.38
CA ARG A 27 -3.17 -26.37 23.35
C ARG A 27 -4.59 -25.98 23.70
N ILE A 28 -5.17 -25.07 22.92
CA ILE A 28 -6.44 -24.44 23.24
C ILE A 28 -7.53 -24.74 22.22
N SER A 29 -8.78 -24.53 22.65
CA SER A 29 -9.92 -24.36 21.77
C SER A 29 -10.66 -23.08 22.13
N ALA A 30 -10.63 -22.10 21.24
CA ALA A 30 -11.37 -20.86 21.43
C ALA A 30 -12.90 -21.10 21.46
N LYS A 31 -13.38 -22.11 20.73
CA LYS A 31 -14.81 -22.46 20.67
C LYS A 31 -15.34 -23.02 21.98
N THR A 32 -14.57 -23.89 22.64
CA THR A 32 -15.01 -24.57 23.88
C THR A 32 -14.48 -23.90 25.14
N GLY A 33 -13.52 -22.97 25.02
CA GLY A 33 -12.83 -22.35 26.14
C GLY A 33 -11.73 -23.23 26.77
N LEU A 34 -11.40 -24.36 26.13
CA LEU A 34 -10.39 -25.29 26.65
C LEU A 34 -9.03 -24.58 26.78
N ASN A 35 -8.42 -24.66 27.97
CA ASN A 35 -7.07 -24.14 28.29
C ASN A 35 -6.86 -22.63 28.04
N ILE A 36 -7.91 -21.83 27.90
CA ILE A 36 -7.78 -20.37 27.74
C ILE A 36 -7.12 -19.73 28.96
N GLU A 37 -7.46 -20.19 30.17
CA GLU A 37 -6.86 -19.69 31.42
C GLU A 37 -5.34 -19.90 31.44
N GLU A 38 -4.85 -21.01 30.88
CA GLU A 38 -3.40 -21.30 30.79
C GLU A 38 -2.68 -20.28 29.90
N VAL A 39 -3.30 -19.83 28.80
CA VAL A 39 -2.75 -18.74 27.96
C VAL A 39 -2.63 -17.45 28.76
N LEU A 40 -3.69 -17.08 29.51
CA LEU A 40 -3.69 -15.87 30.33
C LEU A 40 -2.63 -15.96 31.44
N GLU A 41 -2.48 -17.13 32.07
CA GLU A 41 -1.45 -17.35 33.09
C GLU A 41 -0.03 -17.25 32.50
N GLN A 42 0.20 -17.79 31.30
CA GLN A 42 1.49 -17.66 30.62
C GLN A 42 1.79 -16.18 30.22
N ILE A 43 0.79 -15.41 29.83
CA ILE A 43 0.96 -13.97 29.59
C ILE A 43 1.46 -13.28 30.86
N VAL A 44 0.80 -13.53 32.01
CA VAL A 44 1.15 -12.90 33.27
C VAL A 44 2.54 -13.31 33.76
N THR A 45 2.92 -14.59 33.57
CA THR A 45 4.17 -15.13 34.08
C THR A 45 5.37 -14.91 33.17
N LYS A 46 5.17 -14.91 31.85
CA LYS A 46 6.26 -14.84 30.84
C LYS A 46 6.51 -13.46 30.30
N ILE A 47 5.48 -12.60 30.23
CA ILE A 47 5.64 -11.24 29.70
C ILE A 47 6.02 -10.28 30.83
N PRO A 48 7.18 -9.61 30.77
CA PRO A 48 7.60 -8.68 31.81
C PRO A 48 6.65 -7.46 31.88
N ALA A 49 6.44 -6.93 33.07
CA ALA A 49 5.72 -5.69 33.27
C ALA A 49 6.44 -4.51 32.61
N PRO A 50 5.72 -3.46 32.21
CA PRO A 50 6.34 -2.24 31.70
C PRO A 50 7.32 -1.63 32.69
N HIS A 51 8.45 -1.15 32.20
CA HIS A 51 9.44 -0.40 33.00
C HIS A 51 9.21 1.10 32.80
N GLY A 52 9.58 1.90 33.81
CA GLY A 52 9.54 3.36 33.74
C GLY A 52 9.63 3.98 35.13
N ASP A 53 10.04 5.25 35.19
CA ASP A 53 10.12 6.05 36.41
C ASP A 53 9.01 7.09 36.41
N VAL A 54 8.06 6.97 37.33
CA VAL A 54 6.90 7.89 37.48
C VAL A 54 7.32 9.29 37.87
N ASP A 55 8.46 9.47 38.57
CA ASP A 55 8.96 10.74 39.05
C ASP A 55 9.94 11.44 38.07
N ALA A 56 10.33 10.75 36.99
CA ALA A 56 11.11 11.32 35.92
C ALA A 56 10.31 12.35 35.09
N PRO A 57 10.97 13.21 34.29
CA PRO A 57 10.29 14.05 33.31
C PRO A 57 9.40 13.24 32.36
N LEU A 58 8.22 13.75 32.04
CA LEU A 58 7.30 13.07 31.13
C LEU A 58 7.96 12.75 29.81
N LYS A 59 7.84 11.48 29.41
CA LYS A 59 8.27 10.97 28.13
C LYS A 59 7.23 9.96 27.63
N ALA A 60 6.44 10.36 26.65
CA ALA A 60 5.40 9.52 26.08
C ALA A 60 5.53 9.44 24.56
N LEU A 61 5.34 8.25 23.99
CA LEU A 61 5.37 8.01 22.56
C LEU A 61 3.96 8.07 22.00
N ILE A 62 3.76 8.89 20.97
CA ILE A 62 2.54 8.89 20.18
C ILE A 62 2.62 7.71 19.19
N PHE A 63 1.70 6.76 19.32
CA PHE A 63 1.65 5.62 18.40
C PHE A 63 0.47 5.65 17.43
N ASP A 64 -0.56 6.46 17.73
CA ASP A 64 -1.73 6.68 16.88
C ASP A 64 -2.40 8.01 17.20
N SER A 65 -3.29 8.47 16.32
CA SER A 65 -4.16 9.61 16.57
C SER A 65 -5.42 9.55 15.73
N ILE A 66 -6.49 10.14 16.21
CA ILE A 66 -7.75 10.28 15.49
C ILE A 66 -8.24 11.73 15.55
N TYR A 67 -9.06 12.09 14.60
CA TYR A 67 -9.74 13.37 14.60
C TYR A 67 -11.21 13.21 15.02
N ASP A 68 -11.57 13.91 16.08
CA ASP A 68 -12.94 14.03 16.54
C ASP A 68 -13.46 15.46 16.27
N ALA A 69 -14.68 15.58 15.73
CA ALA A 69 -15.25 16.87 15.35
C ALA A 69 -15.43 17.84 16.53
N TYR A 70 -15.57 17.30 17.75
CA TYR A 70 -15.82 18.07 18.98
C TYR A 70 -14.54 18.28 19.80
N LYS A 71 -13.76 17.20 19.98
CA LYS A 71 -12.53 17.19 20.80
C LYS A 71 -11.27 17.61 20.04
N GLY A 72 -11.33 17.68 18.71
CA GLY A 72 -10.16 17.89 17.85
C GLY A 72 -9.31 16.63 17.73
N VAL A 73 -8.00 16.79 17.64
CA VAL A 73 -7.06 15.67 17.58
C VAL A 73 -6.98 14.98 18.94
N ILE A 74 -7.25 13.69 18.96
CA ILE A 74 -7.06 12.80 20.11
C ILE A 74 -5.80 11.98 19.85
N VAL A 75 -4.81 12.14 20.71
CA VAL A 75 -3.52 11.48 20.60
C VAL A 75 -3.52 10.22 21.44
N PHE A 76 -3.13 9.10 20.85
CA PHE A 76 -2.92 7.84 21.56
C PHE A 76 -1.45 7.69 21.90
N CYS A 77 -1.14 7.50 23.15
CA CYS A 77 0.24 7.46 23.61
C CYS A 77 0.51 6.36 24.64
N ARG A 78 1.77 5.93 24.66
CA ARG A 78 2.34 5.12 25.72
C ARG A 78 3.27 5.99 26.55
N VAL A 79 2.97 6.12 27.84
CA VAL A 79 3.84 6.82 28.78
C VAL A 79 5.00 5.90 29.15
N MET A 80 6.21 6.32 28.81
CA MET A 80 7.45 5.58 29.14
C MET A 80 7.98 5.98 30.50
N ASP A 81 8.04 7.30 30.76
CA ASP A 81 8.46 7.89 32.04
C ASP A 81 7.56 9.05 32.41
N GLY A 82 7.53 9.38 33.70
CA GLY A 82 6.80 10.52 34.21
C GLY A 82 5.29 10.29 34.30
N ARG A 83 4.57 11.39 34.29
CA ARG A 83 3.12 11.45 34.36
C ARG A 83 2.55 12.62 33.57
N VAL A 84 1.34 12.47 33.08
CA VAL A 84 0.57 13.51 32.44
C VAL A 84 -0.85 13.54 32.98
N LYS A 85 -1.38 14.71 33.26
CA LYS A 85 -2.73 14.96 33.79
C LYS A 85 -3.35 16.16 33.10
N ARG A 86 -4.64 16.34 33.31
CA ARG A 86 -5.34 17.57 32.92
C ARG A 86 -4.61 18.83 33.45
N GLY A 87 -4.42 19.82 32.58
CA GLY A 87 -3.74 21.08 32.91
C GLY A 87 -2.23 21.03 32.72
N THR A 88 -1.61 19.85 32.42
CA THR A 88 -0.20 19.78 32.09
C THR A 88 0.06 20.53 30.79
N GLN A 89 1.08 21.42 30.78
CA GLN A 89 1.59 22.04 29.56
C GLN A 89 2.52 21.05 28.86
N ILE A 90 2.07 20.47 27.76
CA ILE A 90 2.84 19.48 27.02
C ILE A 90 3.52 20.13 25.82
N HIS A 91 4.66 19.55 25.44
CA HIS A 91 5.45 19.91 24.27
C HIS A 91 5.67 18.68 23.38
N MET A 92 5.35 18.80 22.11
CA MET A 92 5.62 17.81 21.06
C MET A 92 7.04 18.05 20.53
N MET A 93 7.97 17.14 20.75
CA MET A 93 9.39 17.40 20.51
C MET A 93 9.77 17.48 19.02
N ALA A 94 9.06 16.76 18.14
CA ALA A 94 9.35 16.78 16.70
C ALA A 94 8.65 17.92 15.95
N THR A 95 7.40 18.22 16.30
CA THR A 95 6.62 19.30 15.65
C THR A 95 6.85 20.66 16.32
N GLY A 96 7.34 20.69 17.56
CA GLY A 96 7.52 21.91 18.36
C GLY A 96 6.22 22.49 18.93
N PHE A 97 5.11 21.80 18.77
CA PHE A 97 3.81 22.28 19.25
C PHE A 97 3.70 22.17 20.77
N THR A 98 3.21 23.23 21.40
CA THR A 98 2.97 23.30 22.86
C THR A 98 1.51 23.59 23.13
N THR A 99 0.91 22.85 24.06
CA THR A 99 -0.49 23.01 24.40
C THR A 99 -0.79 22.52 25.83
N GLU A 100 -1.94 22.92 26.35
CA GLU A 100 -2.45 22.44 27.63
C GLU A 100 -3.33 21.19 27.43
N VAL A 101 -3.12 20.18 28.27
CA VAL A 101 -3.93 18.95 28.27
C VAL A 101 -5.32 19.25 28.84
N VAL A 102 -6.34 18.93 28.06
CA VAL A 102 -7.75 19.10 28.47
C VAL A 102 -8.28 17.86 29.19
N GLU A 103 -7.96 16.68 28.68
CA GLU A 103 -8.39 15.40 29.21
C GLU A 103 -7.34 14.33 28.95
N VAL A 104 -7.18 13.42 29.91
CA VAL A 104 -6.44 12.18 29.76
C VAL A 104 -7.33 11.01 30.13
N GLY A 105 -7.05 9.83 29.57
CA GLY A 105 -7.79 8.64 29.88
C GLY A 105 -7.19 7.40 29.25
N TYR A 106 -7.82 6.27 29.47
CA TYR A 106 -7.45 4.98 28.93
C TYR A 106 -8.59 4.35 28.12
N PHE A 107 -8.30 3.25 27.45
CA PHE A 107 -9.25 2.59 26.56
C PHE A 107 -10.04 1.51 27.31
N GLY A 108 -11.34 1.60 27.25
CA GLY A 108 -12.26 0.53 27.60
C GLY A 108 -12.73 -0.23 26.36
N ALA A 109 -13.62 -1.20 26.53
CA ALA A 109 -14.23 -1.92 25.42
C ALA A 109 -15.16 -0.99 24.63
N GLY A 110 -14.66 -0.48 23.49
CA GLY A 110 -15.40 0.43 22.61
C GLY A 110 -15.65 1.84 23.15
N GLN A 111 -14.95 2.27 24.19
CA GLN A 111 -15.13 3.60 24.78
C GLN A 111 -13.84 4.17 25.34
N PHE A 112 -13.76 5.49 25.42
CA PHE A 112 -12.73 6.23 26.14
C PHE A 112 -13.16 6.43 27.59
N ILE A 113 -12.27 6.10 28.54
CA ILE A 113 -12.50 6.22 29.97
C ILE A 113 -11.60 7.31 30.53
N PRO A 114 -12.10 8.50 30.85
CA PRO A 114 -11.31 9.56 31.49
C PRO A 114 -10.72 9.10 32.83
N CYS A 115 -9.50 9.55 33.12
CA CYS A 115 -8.84 9.31 34.40
C CYS A 115 -8.14 10.59 34.91
N ASP A 116 -7.64 10.53 36.12
CA ASP A 116 -6.97 11.69 36.73
C ASP A 116 -5.59 11.93 36.12
N GLU A 117 -4.84 10.86 35.87
CA GLU A 117 -3.51 10.92 35.27
C GLU A 117 -3.14 9.64 34.51
N LEU A 118 -2.20 9.74 33.56
CA LEU A 118 -1.49 8.63 32.98
C LEU A 118 -0.06 8.64 33.51
N THR A 119 0.42 7.50 34.01
CA THR A 119 1.75 7.34 34.57
C THR A 119 2.60 6.37 33.74
N ALA A 120 3.90 6.33 34.02
CA ALA A 120 4.85 5.41 33.37
C ALA A 120 4.32 3.98 33.29
N GLY A 121 4.37 3.40 32.11
CA GLY A 121 3.85 2.06 31.77
C GLY A 121 2.40 2.05 31.27
N MET A 122 1.65 3.13 31.41
CA MET A 122 0.26 3.19 30.93
C MET A 122 0.18 3.52 29.44
N VAL A 123 -0.83 2.95 28.81
CA VAL A 123 -1.28 3.30 27.46
C VAL A 123 -2.63 4.00 27.57
N GLY A 124 -2.76 5.15 26.91
CA GLY A 124 -3.97 5.93 26.98
C GLY A 124 -4.06 7.02 25.92
N TYR A 125 -4.94 7.96 26.12
CA TYR A 125 -5.14 9.07 25.20
C TYR A 125 -5.01 10.43 25.90
N ILE A 126 -4.66 11.43 25.09
CA ILE A 126 -4.57 12.83 25.48
C ILE A 126 -5.39 13.66 24.51
N THR A 127 -6.21 14.58 25.04
CA THR A 127 -6.88 15.61 24.24
C THR A 127 -6.39 17.00 24.65
N ALA A 128 -6.22 17.87 23.67
CA ALA A 128 -5.69 19.20 23.87
C ALA A 128 -6.48 20.29 23.11
N SER A 129 -7.72 19.98 22.69
CA SER A 129 -8.56 20.87 21.86
C SER A 129 -7.86 21.38 20.59
N ASN A 130 -6.83 20.69 20.14
CA ASN A 130 -6.12 21.03 18.92
C ASN A 130 -6.94 20.60 17.70
N LYS A 131 -7.24 21.55 16.81
CA LYS A 131 -7.96 21.30 15.56
C LYS A 131 -7.03 21.28 14.34
N ASN A 132 -5.76 21.63 14.52
CA ASN A 132 -4.79 21.61 13.44
C ASN A 132 -4.12 20.23 13.35
N LEU A 133 -4.35 19.56 12.24
CA LEU A 133 -3.85 18.21 11.98
C LEU A 133 -2.32 18.16 11.89
N GLY A 134 -1.69 19.23 11.42
CA GLY A 134 -0.23 19.31 11.22
C GLY A 134 0.60 19.40 12.51
N ASP A 135 -0.04 19.70 13.65
CA ASP A 135 0.66 19.88 14.92
C ASP A 135 0.96 18.56 15.66
N THR A 136 0.38 17.47 15.19
CA THR A 136 0.50 16.14 15.78
C THR A 136 1.05 15.14 14.76
N ARG A 137 2.03 14.34 15.19
CA ARG A 137 2.64 13.34 14.35
C ARG A 137 2.83 12.03 15.10
N VAL A 138 2.45 10.93 14.48
CA VAL A 138 2.75 9.57 14.98
C VAL A 138 4.26 9.36 15.02
N GLY A 139 4.76 8.82 16.12
CA GLY A 139 6.18 8.66 16.39
C GLY A 139 6.84 9.83 17.12
N ASP A 140 6.11 10.94 17.35
CA ASP A 140 6.60 12.06 18.16
C ASP A 140 6.62 11.72 19.65
N THR A 141 7.47 12.42 20.39
CA THR A 141 7.57 12.34 21.84
C THR A 141 6.85 13.52 22.47
N VAL A 142 5.94 13.22 23.40
CA VAL A 142 5.28 14.20 24.27
C VAL A 142 6.08 14.32 25.55
N THR A 143 6.44 15.54 25.92
CA THR A 143 7.10 15.86 27.19
C THR A 143 6.39 17.00 27.93
N ASP A 144 6.75 17.22 29.19
CA ASP A 144 6.29 18.37 29.95
C ASP A 144 7.08 19.61 29.53
N ASN A 145 6.38 20.67 29.15
CA ASN A 145 7.01 21.90 28.69
C ASN A 145 7.78 22.63 29.80
N GLU A 146 7.37 22.50 31.06
CA GLU A 146 8.04 23.10 32.20
C GLU A 146 9.23 22.29 32.68
N ARG A 147 9.18 20.96 32.49
CA ARG A 147 10.23 20.02 32.87
C ARG A 147 10.47 19.00 31.75
N PRO A 148 11.06 19.45 30.62
CA PRO A 148 11.21 18.58 29.46
C PRO A 148 12.20 17.45 29.70
N CYS A 149 11.97 16.30 29.07
CA CYS A 149 12.94 15.22 29.03
C CYS A 149 14.14 15.60 28.15
N ALA A 150 15.30 15.03 28.45
CA ALA A 150 16.56 15.37 27.76
C ALA A 150 16.57 14.94 26.29
N GLU A 151 16.02 13.78 25.99
CA GLU A 151 16.04 13.18 24.65
C GLU A 151 14.67 12.66 24.25
N ALA A 152 14.31 12.85 22.99
CA ALA A 152 13.14 12.24 22.41
C ALA A 152 13.30 10.71 22.32
N LEU A 153 12.18 9.98 22.35
CA LEU A 153 12.16 8.57 22.05
C LEU A 153 12.57 8.35 20.58
N PRO A 154 13.13 7.17 20.25
CA PRO A 154 13.57 6.88 18.87
C PRO A 154 12.47 7.08 17.82
N GLY A 155 11.21 7.00 18.20
CA GLY A 155 10.08 7.13 17.31
C GLY A 155 10.03 6.03 16.26
N TYR A 156 9.25 6.24 15.23
CA TYR A 156 9.16 5.33 14.09
C TYR A 156 10.07 5.82 12.95
N LYS A 157 10.71 4.88 12.26
CA LYS A 157 11.46 5.19 11.04
C LYS A 157 10.50 5.80 10.01
N LYS A 158 10.89 6.91 9.42
CA LYS A 158 10.15 7.48 8.30
C LYS A 158 10.35 6.58 7.09
N VAL A 159 9.33 5.82 6.76
CA VAL A 159 9.34 4.94 5.59
C VAL A 159 8.88 5.75 4.37
N GLN A 160 9.63 5.67 3.29
CA GLN A 160 9.25 6.31 2.02
C GLN A 160 8.22 5.44 1.30
N PRO A 161 7.21 6.04 0.68
CA PRO A 161 6.31 5.31 -0.19
C PRO A 161 7.06 4.64 -1.33
N MET A 162 6.65 3.43 -1.67
CA MET A 162 7.27 2.63 -2.74
C MET A 162 6.34 2.41 -3.92
N VAL A 163 5.04 2.47 -3.69
CA VAL A 163 4.00 2.26 -4.70
C VAL A 163 3.17 3.53 -4.84
N TYR A 164 2.95 3.95 -6.06
CA TYR A 164 2.19 5.15 -6.38
C TYR A 164 1.03 4.82 -7.32
N CYS A 165 -0.13 5.42 -7.06
CA CYS A 165 -1.24 5.41 -8.00
C CYS A 165 -2.06 6.70 -7.91
N GLY A 166 -2.90 6.95 -8.91
CA GLY A 166 -3.89 8.01 -8.84
C GLY A 166 -5.17 7.54 -8.15
N LEU A 167 -5.69 8.33 -7.22
CA LEU A 167 -7.00 8.17 -6.61
C LEU A 167 -7.92 9.30 -7.09
N TYR A 168 -9.06 8.94 -7.65
CA TYR A 168 -10.04 9.88 -8.20
C TYR A 168 -11.42 9.57 -7.63
N PRO A 169 -12.21 10.57 -7.22
CA PRO A 169 -13.60 10.32 -6.88
C PRO A 169 -14.38 9.96 -8.14
N ALA A 170 -15.25 8.95 -8.07
CA ALA A 170 -16.12 8.57 -9.18
C ALA A 170 -17.08 9.72 -9.57
N ASP A 171 -17.51 10.51 -8.58
CA ASP A 171 -18.18 11.79 -8.77
C ASP A 171 -17.19 12.94 -8.53
N GLY A 172 -16.84 13.68 -9.58
CA GLY A 172 -15.88 14.78 -9.51
C GLY A 172 -16.29 15.91 -8.55
N ALA A 173 -17.59 16.07 -8.25
CA ALA A 173 -18.08 17.02 -7.26
C ALA A 173 -17.58 16.72 -5.84
N ARG A 174 -17.16 15.47 -5.56
CA ARG A 174 -16.65 15.03 -4.26
C ARG A 174 -15.13 15.14 -4.10
N TYR A 175 -14.44 15.84 -4.97
CA TYR A 175 -12.99 16.08 -4.86
C TYR A 175 -12.58 16.67 -3.50
N GLY A 176 -13.33 17.67 -3.00
CA GLY A 176 -13.09 18.27 -1.68
C GLY A 176 -13.23 17.27 -0.53
N ASP A 177 -14.23 16.40 -0.60
CA ASP A 177 -14.45 15.34 0.39
C ASP A 177 -13.29 14.35 0.41
N LEU A 178 -12.78 13.98 -0.76
CA LEU A 178 -11.61 13.09 -0.88
C LEU A 178 -10.36 13.73 -0.27
N ARG A 179 -10.11 15.00 -0.54
CA ARG A 179 -8.98 15.73 0.06
C ARG A 179 -9.07 15.71 1.58
N ASP A 180 -10.22 16.10 2.13
CA ASP A 180 -10.43 16.18 3.58
C ASP A 180 -10.30 14.80 4.25
N ALA A 181 -10.74 13.74 3.57
CA ALA A 181 -10.57 12.37 4.03
C ALA A 181 -9.11 11.93 4.05
N LEU A 182 -8.34 12.23 2.99
CA LEU A 182 -6.91 11.92 2.93
C LEU A 182 -6.11 12.67 4.01
N GLU A 183 -6.41 13.95 4.25
CA GLU A 183 -5.81 14.73 5.33
C GLU A 183 -6.06 14.10 6.71
N LYS A 184 -7.29 13.64 6.96
CA LYS A 184 -7.63 12.95 8.22
C LYS A 184 -6.94 11.61 8.36
N LEU A 185 -6.80 10.84 7.27
CA LEU A 185 -6.08 9.56 7.30
C LEU A 185 -4.60 9.72 7.58
N GLN A 186 -3.96 10.81 7.13
CA GLN A 186 -2.56 11.09 7.44
C GLN A 186 -2.27 11.26 8.93
N LEU A 187 -3.27 11.56 9.76
CA LEU A 187 -3.09 11.70 11.20
C LEU A 187 -2.57 10.41 11.85
N ASN A 188 -3.09 9.28 11.41
CA ASN A 188 -2.70 7.99 11.96
C ASN A 188 -1.88 7.13 10.98
N ASP A 189 -1.62 7.65 9.79
CA ASP A 189 -0.80 7.02 8.78
C ASP A 189 0.26 7.98 8.22
N ALA A 190 1.38 8.07 8.93
CA ALA A 190 2.49 8.95 8.56
C ALA A 190 3.19 8.55 7.25
N SER A 191 2.92 7.36 6.73
CA SER A 191 3.47 6.86 5.47
C SER A 191 2.60 7.15 4.25
N LEU A 192 1.36 7.59 4.46
CA LEU A 192 0.48 8.04 3.38
C LEU A 192 0.97 9.37 2.82
N PHE A 193 1.33 9.38 1.56
CA PHE A 193 1.67 10.58 0.79
C PHE A 193 0.57 10.87 -0.23
N PHE A 194 0.22 12.11 -0.44
CA PHE A 194 -0.66 12.52 -1.53
C PHE A 194 -0.39 13.95 -2.01
N GLU A 195 -0.59 14.17 -3.27
CA GLU A 195 -0.52 15.48 -3.93
C GLU A 195 -1.62 15.60 -4.99
N PRO A 196 -2.12 16.81 -5.28
CA PRO A 196 -3.13 17.01 -6.31
C PRO A 196 -2.66 16.56 -7.68
N GLU A 197 -3.55 15.94 -8.45
CA GLU A 197 -3.31 15.48 -9.81
C GLU A 197 -4.55 15.68 -10.66
N THR A 198 -4.34 15.82 -11.95
CA THR A 198 -5.42 15.93 -12.95
C THR A 198 -5.21 14.90 -14.05
N SER A 199 -6.26 14.17 -14.38
CA SER A 199 -6.33 13.26 -15.51
C SER A 199 -7.34 13.78 -16.54
N VAL A 200 -7.02 13.68 -17.81
CA VAL A 200 -7.97 14.03 -18.89
C VAL A 200 -9.19 13.11 -18.86
N ALA A 201 -8.96 11.82 -18.54
CA ALA A 201 -10.03 10.82 -18.49
C ALA A 201 -10.86 10.87 -17.19
N LEU A 202 -10.22 11.14 -16.04
CA LEU A 202 -10.82 10.97 -14.70
C LEU A 202 -11.09 12.30 -13.96
N GLY A 203 -10.59 13.42 -14.49
CA GLY A 203 -10.74 14.73 -13.85
C GLY A 203 -9.74 14.99 -12.72
N PHE A 204 -10.18 15.69 -11.68
CA PHE A 204 -9.34 16.03 -10.53
C PHE A 204 -9.27 14.89 -9.52
N GLY A 205 -8.09 14.62 -9.03
CA GLY A 205 -7.81 13.60 -8.03
C GLY A 205 -6.48 13.85 -7.34
N PHE A 206 -5.89 12.76 -6.82
CA PHE A 206 -4.63 12.82 -6.10
C PHE A 206 -3.69 11.72 -6.57
N ARG A 207 -2.41 12.05 -6.74
CA ARG A 207 -1.32 11.07 -6.81
C ARG A 207 -0.96 10.68 -5.40
N CYS A 208 -1.17 9.41 -5.05
CA CYS A 208 -0.94 8.90 -3.71
C CYS A 208 0.22 7.91 -3.68
N GLY A 209 0.99 7.95 -2.60
CA GLY A 209 2.09 7.04 -2.35
C GLY A 209 1.80 6.13 -1.16
N PHE A 210 2.12 4.85 -1.31
CA PHE A 210 1.83 3.77 -0.35
C PHE A 210 3.06 2.91 -0.10
N LEU A 211 3.09 2.21 1.03
CA LEU A 211 4.15 1.25 1.36
C LEU A 211 4.12 -0.01 0.48
N GLY A 212 2.98 -0.35 -0.07
CA GLY A 212 2.75 -1.51 -0.92
C GLY A 212 1.27 -1.66 -1.27
N LEU A 213 0.89 -2.74 -1.96
CA LEU A 213 -0.50 -2.97 -2.38
C LEU A 213 -1.46 -3.14 -1.20
N LEU A 214 -1.06 -3.86 -0.16
CA LEU A 214 -1.91 -4.02 1.03
C LEU A 214 -2.22 -2.68 1.69
N HIS A 215 -1.25 -1.79 1.77
CA HIS A 215 -1.45 -0.44 2.28
C HIS A 215 -2.43 0.36 1.40
N LEU A 216 -2.30 0.26 0.08
CA LEU A 216 -3.24 0.84 -0.87
C LEU A 216 -4.68 0.34 -0.64
N GLU A 217 -4.86 -0.97 -0.53
CA GLU A 217 -6.17 -1.60 -0.30
C GLU A 217 -6.80 -1.15 1.02
N ILE A 218 -6.00 -1.08 2.10
CA ILE A 218 -6.48 -0.60 3.40
C ILE A 218 -6.93 0.85 3.32
N ILE A 219 -6.15 1.73 2.72
CA ILE A 219 -6.51 3.15 2.56
C ILE A 219 -7.75 3.31 1.70
N GLN A 220 -7.83 2.59 0.58
CA GLN A 220 -9.00 2.60 -0.29
C GLN A 220 -10.26 2.14 0.47
N GLU A 221 -10.19 1.01 1.17
CA GLU A 221 -11.32 0.50 1.94
C GLU A 221 -11.75 1.45 3.06
N ARG A 222 -10.81 2.11 3.73
CA ARG A 222 -11.11 3.14 4.73
C ARG A 222 -11.80 4.37 4.11
N LEU A 223 -11.34 4.84 2.96
CA LEU A 223 -11.99 5.95 2.25
C LEU A 223 -13.43 5.60 1.83
N GLU A 224 -13.65 4.38 1.38
CA GLU A 224 -14.97 3.90 0.99
C GLU A 224 -15.91 3.72 2.19
N ARG A 225 -15.45 3.08 3.28
CA ARG A 225 -16.29 2.73 4.44
C ARG A 225 -16.46 3.86 5.45
N GLU A 226 -15.37 4.55 5.81
CA GLU A 226 -15.40 5.58 6.85
C GLU A 226 -15.91 6.93 6.30
N TYR A 227 -15.63 7.22 5.01
CA TYR A 227 -15.95 8.51 4.38
C TYR A 227 -17.00 8.40 3.28
N ASN A 228 -17.49 7.20 3.00
CA ASN A 228 -18.52 6.92 1.98
C ASN A 228 -18.17 7.49 0.60
N LEU A 229 -16.95 7.27 0.15
CA LEU A 229 -16.42 7.71 -1.13
C LEU A 229 -16.38 6.55 -2.11
N ASP A 230 -16.91 6.76 -3.32
CA ASP A 230 -16.67 5.87 -4.46
C ASP A 230 -15.41 6.33 -5.19
N LEU A 231 -14.45 5.43 -5.36
CA LEU A 231 -13.14 5.75 -5.89
C LEU A 231 -12.84 5.02 -7.20
N VAL A 232 -12.09 5.70 -8.07
CA VAL A 232 -11.41 5.12 -9.22
C VAL A 232 -9.91 5.19 -8.97
N THR A 233 -9.24 4.06 -9.05
CA THR A 233 -7.80 3.96 -8.87
C THR A 233 -7.11 3.63 -10.19
N THR A 234 -5.98 4.28 -10.46
CA THR A 234 -5.12 3.90 -11.59
C THR A 234 -4.25 2.70 -11.21
N ALA A 235 -3.64 2.05 -12.20
CA ALA A 235 -2.71 0.94 -11.94
C ALA A 235 -1.54 1.40 -11.06
N PRO A 236 -1.22 0.68 -9.96
CA PRO A 236 -0.09 1.01 -9.13
C PRO A 236 1.23 0.88 -9.88
N GLY A 237 2.18 1.74 -9.58
CA GLY A 237 3.53 1.73 -10.16
C GLY A 237 4.57 2.24 -9.17
N VAL A 238 5.82 2.24 -9.58
CA VAL A 238 6.97 2.73 -8.81
C VAL A 238 7.43 4.09 -9.31
N ILE A 239 8.29 4.77 -8.56
CA ILE A 239 8.96 5.99 -9.03
C ILE A 239 10.12 5.58 -9.94
N TYR A 240 10.15 6.12 -11.16
CA TYR A 240 11.28 6.01 -12.07
C TYR A 240 12.09 7.30 -12.07
N LYS A 241 13.40 7.20 -12.27
CA LYS A 241 14.26 8.36 -12.53
C LYS A 241 14.51 8.48 -14.04
N VAL A 242 14.15 9.62 -14.59
CA VAL A 242 14.32 9.92 -16.01
C VAL A 242 15.43 10.97 -16.17
N TYR A 243 16.49 10.60 -16.86
CA TYR A 243 17.60 11.48 -17.16
C TYR A 243 17.44 12.02 -18.59
N LYS A 244 17.27 13.33 -18.69
CA LYS A 244 17.09 14.01 -19.96
C LYS A 244 18.42 14.31 -20.64
N THR A 245 18.38 14.48 -21.95
CA THR A 245 19.56 14.83 -22.78
C THR A 245 20.16 16.19 -22.40
N ASN A 246 19.42 17.08 -21.76
CA ASN A 246 19.91 18.37 -21.26
C ASN A 246 20.59 18.28 -19.88
N GLY A 247 20.73 17.07 -19.30
CA GLY A 247 21.32 16.84 -17.99
C GLY A 247 20.36 16.94 -16.80
N GLU A 248 19.10 17.30 -17.01
CA GLU A 248 18.08 17.32 -15.97
C GLU A 248 17.62 15.91 -15.62
N MET A 249 17.45 15.63 -14.31
CA MET A 249 16.84 14.40 -13.81
C MET A 249 15.46 14.72 -13.24
N ILE A 250 14.45 13.96 -13.62
CA ILE A 250 13.10 14.05 -13.07
C ILE A 250 12.68 12.72 -12.42
N GLU A 251 11.92 12.80 -11.35
CA GLU A 251 11.27 11.65 -10.74
C GLU A 251 9.87 11.47 -11.33
N LEU A 252 9.64 10.33 -11.97
CA LEU A 252 8.39 10.01 -12.65
C LEU A 252 7.51 9.14 -11.76
N THR A 253 6.43 9.70 -11.25
CA THR A 253 5.40 8.98 -10.46
C THR A 253 4.17 8.64 -11.28
N ASN A 254 3.87 9.46 -12.30
CA ASN A 254 2.76 9.25 -13.23
C ASN A 254 3.30 8.94 -14.62
N PRO A 255 3.05 7.74 -15.17
CA PRO A 255 3.53 7.36 -16.50
C PRO A 255 3.12 8.32 -17.62
N SER A 256 1.96 8.96 -17.52
CA SER A 256 1.48 9.90 -18.53
C SER A 256 2.35 11.17 -18.65
N ASN A 257 3.15 11.48 -17.63
CA ASN A 257 4.05 12.63 -17.60
C ASN A 257 5.46 12.33 -18.17
N LEU A 258 5.68 11.13 -18.72
CA LEU A 258 6.96 10.81 -19.34
C LEU A 258 7.27 11.79 -20.48
N PRO A 259 8.48 12.42 -20.50
CA PRO A 259 8.92 13.25 -21.60
C PRO A 259 8.94 12.50 -22.94
N ASP A 260 9.01 13.24 -24.04
CA ASP A 260 9.19 12.65 -25.37
C ASP A 260 10.48 11.78 -25.40
N PRO A 261 10.45 10.59 -26.01
CA PRO A 261 11.63 9.71 -26.09
C PRO A 261 12.90 10.38 -26.63
N SER A 262 12.76 11.39 -27.48
CA SER A 262 13.90 12.18 -28.00
C SER A 262 14.60 13.05 -26.94
N GLU A 263 13.91 13.36 -25.87
CA GLU A 263 14.44 14.15 -24.74
C GLU A 263 15.03 13.28 -23.62
N ILE A 264 14.89 11.95 -23.71
CA ILE A 264 15.36 11.00 -22.69
C ILE A 264 16.70 10.41 -23.11
N GLU A 265 17.70 10.55 -22.23
CA GLU A 265 18.99 9.89 -22.41
C GLU A 265 18.94 8.46 -21.93
N TYR A 266 18.48 8.23 -20.68
CA TYR A 266 18.23 6.93 -20.10
C TYR A 266 17.26 7.02 -18.91
N MET A 267 16.77 5.88 -18.46
CA MET A 267 15.91 5.76 -17.31
C MET A 267 16.48 4.77 -16.30
N GLU A 268 16.24 5.02 -15.02
CA GLU A 268 16.56 4.11 -13.93
C GLU A 268 15.30 3.64 -13.22
N GLU A 269 15.31 2.38 -12.82
CA GLU A 269 14.27 1.78 -12.00
C GLU A 269 14.78 1.47 -10.59
N PRO A 270 13.89 1.51 -9.56
CA PRO A 270 14.26 1.15 -8.21
C PRO A 270 14.49 -0.36 -8.10
N MET A 271 15.60 -0.73 -7.45
CA MET A 271 15.99 -2.11 -7.19
C MET A 271 15.93 -2.38 -5.69
N VAL A 272 15.64 -3.63 -5.32
CA VAL A 272 15.65 -4.10 -3.95
C VAL A 272 16.60 -5.27 -3.77
N ASN A 273 17.20 -5.37 -2.58
CA ASN A 273 17.82 -6.59 -2.08
C ASN A 273 16.75 -7.39 -1.36
N ALA A 274 16.46 -8.56 -1.88
CA ALA A 274 15.44 -9.46 -1.35
C ALA A 274 16.07 -10.64 -0.63
N GLU A 275 15.53 -11.00 0.52
CA GLU A 275 15.85 -12.18 1.29
C GLU A 275 14.60 -13.06 1.41
N ILE A 276 14.73 -14.30 0.94
CA ILE A 276 13.64 -15.26 0.91
C ILE A 276 14.04 -16.47 1.74
N MET A 277 13.38 -16.65 2.87
CA MET A 277 13.51 -17.86 3.69
C MET A 277 12.55 -18.92 3.16
N VAL A 278 13.05 -20.09 2.85
CA VAL A 278 12.25 -21.17 2.28
C VAL A 278 12.78 -22.53 2.75
N THR A 279 11.90 -23.53 2.83
CA THR A 279 12.33 -24.91 3.04
C THR A 279 13.04 -25.47 1.82
N THR A 280 14.02 -26.34 2.04
CA THR A 280 14.93 -26.84 0.99
C THR A 280 14.21 -27.49 -0.18
N GLU A 281 13.04 -28.11 0.04
CA GLU A 281 12.25 -28.74 -1.03
C GLU A 281 11.71 -27.74 -2.07
N PHE A 282 11.52 -26.45 -1.71
CA PHE A 282 10.95 -25.42 -2.58
C PHE A 282 12.00 -24.48 -3.19
N ILE A 283 13.28 -24.66 -2.92
CA ILE A 283 14.36 -23.78 -3.42
C ILE A 283 14.25 -23.60 -4.94
N GLY A 284 14.13 -24.69 -5.68
CA GLY A 284 14.05 -24.65 -7.15
C GLY A 284 12.86 -23.83 -7.65
N ALA A 285 11.68 -24.05 -7.09
CA ALA A 285 10.47 -23.32 -7.47
C ALA A 285 10.55 -21.82 -7.19
N ILE A 286 11.22 -21.43 -6.11
CA ILE A 286 11.40 -20.02 -5.75
C ILE A 286 12.49 -19.37 -6.62
N MET A 287 13.57 -20.09 -6.94
CA MET A 287 14.59 -19.61 -7.89
C MET A 287 14.01 -19.36 -9.28
N ASP A 288 13.14 -20.25 -9.76
CA ASP A 288 12.43 -20.07 -11.03
C ASP A 288 11.54 -18.82 -11.00
N LEU A 289 10.80 -18.61 -9.91
CA LEU A 289 9.98 -17.40 -9.73
C LEU A 289 10.83 -16.13 -9.79
N CYS A 290 11.95 -16.09 -9.09
CA CYS A 290 12.85 -14.92 -9.10
C CYS A 290 13.43 -14.67 -10.50
N GLN A 291 13.76 -15.71 -11.25
CA GLN A 291 14.23 -15.58 -12.62
C GLN A 291 13.13 -15.03 -13.55
N GLU A 292 11.90 -15.50 -13.43
CA GLU A 292 10.74 -14.97 -14.18
C GLU A 292 10.53 -13.47 -13.92
N ARG A 293 10.93 -12.99 -12.73
CA ARG A 293 10.81 -11.60 -12.29
C ARG A 293 12.08 -10.77 -12.48
N ARG A 294 12.93 -11.14 -13.40
CA ARG A 294 14.22 -10.47 -13.72
C ARG A 294 15.17 -10.39 -12.52
N GLY A 295 15.07 -11.31 -11.57
CA GLY A 295 15.92 -11.38 -10.40
C GLY A 295 17.35 -11.78 -10.73
N GLN A 296 18.32 -11.19 -10.03
CA GLN A 296 19.72 -11.56 -10.07
C GLN A 296 20.08 -12.28 -8.76
N TYR A 297 20.56 -13.52 -8.92
CA TYR A 297 20.97 -14.34 -7.79
C TYR A 297 22.22 -13.76 -7.12
N ASN A 298 22.16 -13.53 -5.80
CA ASN A 298 23.25 -12.98 -4.99
C ASN A 298 23.79 -13.94 -3.94
N GLY A 299 23.29 -15.18 -3.90
CA GLY A 299 23.76 -16.19 -2.96
C GLY A 299 22.65 -16.92 -2.24
N MET A 300 23.04 -17.95 -1.54
CA MET A 300 22.17 -18.77 -0.70
C MET A 300 22.94 -19.21 0.55
N GLU A 301 22.27 -19.14 1.69
CA GLU A 301 22.80 -19.61 2.97
C GLU A 301 21.86 -20.66 3.55
N TYR A 302 22.41 -21.82 3.95
CA TYR A 302 21.64 -22.79 4.72
C TYR A 302 21.63 -22.37 6.18
N MET A 303 20.44 -22.06 6.70
CA MET A 303 20.27 -21.69 8.11
C MET A 303 20.21 -22.92 9.01
N GLU A 304 19.63 -23.99 8.49
CA GLU A 304 19.50 -25.31 9.10
C GLU A 304 19.45 -26.38 7.99
N GLU A 305 19.36 -27.64 8.34
CA GLU A 305 19.28 -28.74 7.37
C GLU A 305 18.04 -28.62 6.45
N THR A 306 16.96 -28.05 6.97
CA THR A 306 15.64 -27.95 6.30
C THR A 306 15.31 -26.57 5.73
N ARG A 307 16.11 -25.54 6.03
CA ARG A 307 15.83 -24.16 5.65
C ARG A 307 17.01 -23.48 4.98
N ALA A 308 16.71 -22.72 3.92
CA ALA A 308 17.68 -21.89 3.22
C ALA A 308 17.19 -20.44 3.10
N LEU A 309 18.17 -19.53 3.13
CA LEU A 309 17.97 -18.11 2.85
C LEU A 309 18.49 -17.81 1.45
N LEU A 310 17.58 -17.46 0.53
CA LEU A 310 17.92 -17.05 -0.82
C LEU A 310 18.07 -15.53 -0.87
N LYS A 311 19.14 -15.05 -1.48
CA LYS A 311 19.41 -13.61 -1.66
C LYS A 311 19.35 -13.26 -3.15
N TYR A 312 18.50 -12.29 -3.47
CA TYR A 312 18.28 -11.80 -4.83
C TYR A 312 18.30 -10.28 -4.90
N LYS A 313 18.70 -9.75 -6.04
CA LYS A 313 18.40 -8.38 -6.43
C LYS A 313 17.24 -8.41 -7.41
N LEU A 314 16.16 -7.72 -7.10
CA LEU A 314 14.92 -7.68 -7.87
C LEU A 314 14.51 -6.25 -8.20
N PRO A 315 13.93 -5.98 -9.38
CA PRO A 315 13.25 -4.72 -9.63
C PRO A 315 12.03 -4.58 -8.74
N LEU A 316 11.87 -3.42 -8.11
CA LEU A 316 10.73 -3.18 -7.21
C LEU A 316 9.39 -3.37 -7.94
N ASN A 317 9.30 -2.92 -9.19
CA ASN A 317 8.08 -3.05 -9.99
C ASN A 317 7.65 -4.51 -10.24
N GLU A 318 8.56 -5.46 -10.18
CA GLU A 318 8.26 -6.89 -10.36
C GLU A 318 7.72 -7.56 -9.09
N ILE A 319 7.87 -6.94 -7.93
CA ILE A 319 7.43 -7.49 -6.64
C ILE A 319 6.18 -6.83 -6.06
N ILE A 320 5.77 -5.67 -6.58
CA ILE A 320 4.60 -4.95 -6.05
C ILE A 320 3.25 -5.57 -6.44
N TYR A 321 3.22 -6.44 -7.44
CA TYR A 321 2.02 -7.18 -7.83
C TYR A 321 2.01 -8.58 -7.16
N ASP A 322 1.53 -9.56 -7.80
CA ASP A 322 1.28 -10.93 -7.35
C ASP A 322 2.52 -11.75 -6.90
N PHE A 323 3.68 -11.11 -6.70
CA PHE A 323 4.91 -11.81 -6.32
C PHE A 323 4.78 -12.55 -4.99
N PHE A 324 4.21 -11.89 -3.98
CA PHE A 324 4.02 -12.49 -2.65
C PHE A 324 3.07 -13.69 -2.71
N ASP A 325 1.98 -13.57 -3.45
CA ASP A 325 1.01 -14.66 -3.64
C ASP A 325 1.64 -15.83 -4.41
N ALA A 326 2.42 -15.54 -5.45
CA ALA A 326 3.18 -16.54 -6.18
C ALA A 326 4.22 -17.26 -5.29
N LEU A 327 4.89 -16.49 -4.43
CA LEU A 327 5.85 -17.01 -3.47
C LEU A 327 5.18 -17.99 -2.49
N LYS A 328 4.05 -17.59 -1.92
CA LYS A 328 3.27 -18.42 -0.99
C LYS A 328 2.72 -19.68 -1.68
N SER A 329 2.16 -19.56 -2.86
CA SER A 329 1.60 -20.70 -3.58
C SER A 329 2.66 -21.72 -3.98
N ARG A 330 3.86 -21.27 -4.38
CA ARG A 330 4.97 -22.17 -4.78
C ARG A 330 5.70 -22.80 -3.60
N SER A 331 5.46 -22.34 -2.36
CA SER A 331 6.09 -22.82 -1.13
C SER A 331 5.11 -23.40 -0.12
N ARG A 332 3.88 -23.70 -0.54
CA ARG A 332 2.80 -24.14 0.38
C ARG A 332 2.57 -23.21 1.58
N GLY A 333 2.84 -21.92 1.40
CA GLY A 333 2.68 -20.90 2.44
C GLY A 333 3.88 -20.71 3.36
N TYR A 334 4.94 -21.48 3.24
CA TYR A 334 6.08 -21.44 4.17
C TYR A 334 7.17 -20.42 3.83
N ALA A 335 7.25 -19.93 2.58
CA ALA A 335 8.25 -18.93 2.26
C ALA A 335 7.95 -17.60 2.97
N SER A 336 8.96 -17.02 3.59
CA SER A 336 8.95 -15.65 4.07
C SER A 336 9.77 -14.77 3.14
N PHE A 337 9.41 -13.50 3.08
CA PHE A 337 10.01 -12.55 2.16
C PHE A 337 10.25 -11.22 2.88
N ASP A 338 11.48 -10.77 2.85
CA ASP A 338 11.87 -9.44 3.30
C ASP A 338 12.71 -8.76 2.22
N TYR A 339 12.66 -7.45 2.13
CA TYR A 339 13.44 -6.70 1.17
C TYR A 339 13.75 -5.29 1.67
N GLU A 340 14.86 -4.77 1.20
CA GLU A 340 15.27 -3.39 1.44
C GLU A 340 15.60 -2.69 0.12
N MET A 341 15.42 -1.37 0.08
CA MET A 341 15.78 -0.58 -1.09
C MET A 341 17.31 -0.62 -1.29
N LYS A 342 17.74 -1.05 -2.47
CA LYS A 342 19.14 -1.00 -2.87
C LYS A 342 19.53 0.33 -3.51
N GLY A 343 18.59 0.96 -4.21
CA GLY A 343 18.82 2.15 -5.01
C GLY A 343 18.29 1.98 -6.43
N TYR A 344 18.76 2.82 -7.34
CA TYR A 344 18.31 2.86 -8.72
C TYR A 344 19.38 2.32 -9.67
N GLU A 345 18.95 1.59 -10.69
CA GLU A 345 19.82 1.09 -11.76
C GLU A 345 19.22 1.39 -13.13
N PRO A 346 20.08 1.69 -14.14
CA PRO A 346 19.63 1.86 -15.52
C PRO A 346 18.92 0.63 -16.03
N SER A 347 17.82 0.82 -16.75
CA SER A 347 17.04 -0.24 -17.36
C SER A 347 16.40 0.23 -18.66
N GLU A 348 16.20 -0.69 -19.58
CA GLU A 348 15.48 -0.43 -20.82
C GLU A 348 13.98 -0.44 -20.58
N LEU A 349 13.43 0.73 -20.33
CA LEU A 349 12.01 0.96 -19.99
C LEU A 349 11.31 1.65 -21.14
N VAL A 350 10.05 1.30 -21.36
CA VAL A 350 9.19 1.93 -22.35
C VAL A 350 7.83 2.26 -21.73
N LYS A 351 7.18 3.30 -22.23
CA LYS A 351 5.82 3.63 -21.87
C LYS A 351 4.86 2.89 -22.81
N LEU A 352 3.94 2.13 -22.25
CA LEU A 352 2.79 1.58 -22.97
C LEU A 352 1.61 2.52 -22.84
N ASP A 353 1.11 2.98 -23.97
CA ASP A 353 -0.15 3.72 -24.06
C ASP A 353 -1.27 2.78 -24.46
N ILE A 354 -2.42 2.92 -23.84
CA ILE A 354 -3.64 2.21 -24.21
C ILE A 354 -4.58 3.17 -24.94
N LEU A 355 -4.99 2.75 -26.14
CA LEU A 355 -5.96 3.47 -26.94
C LEU A 355 -7.27 2.68 -26.97
N ILE A 356 -8.36 3.34 -26.60
CA ILE A 356 -9.71 2.81 -26.69
C ILE A 356 -10.45 3.62 -27.73
N ASN A 357 -11.01 2.94 -28.71
CA ASN A 357 -11.66 3.59 -29.88
C ASN A 357 -10.72 4.61 -30.57
N LYS A 358 -9.41 4.30 -30.65
CA LYS A 358 -8.33 5.14 -31.21
C LYS A 358 -7.95 6.38 -30.40
N GLU A 359 -8.55 6.59 -29.24
CA GLU A 359 -8.20 7.68 -28.33
C GLU A 359 -7.35 7.16 -27.18
N GLN A 360 -6.26 7.85 -26.88
CA GLN A 360 -5.37 7.49 -25.79
C GLN A 360 -6.05 7.81 -24.46
N VAL A 361 -5.99 6.83 -23.54
CA VAL A 361 -6.49 6.97 -22.17
C VAL A 361 -5.29 7.12 -21.24
N ASP A 362 -5.05 8.32 -20.74
CA ASP A 362 -3.90 8.67 -19.90
C ASP A 362 -3.84 7.86 -18.60
N ALA A 363 -4.98 7.58 -17.99
CA ALA A 363 -5.09 6.79 -16.75
C ALA A 363 -4.67 5.31 -16.92
N LEU A 364 -4.59 4.80 -18.13
CA LEU A 364 -4.20 3.42 -18.43
C LEU A 364 -2.75 3.30 -18.91
N SER A 365 -2.00 4.39 -19.02
CA SER A 365 -0.58 4.36 -19.38
C SER A 365 0.25 3.75 -18.25
N PHE A 366 1.25 2.96 -18.61
CA PHE A 366 2.18 2.38 -17.62
C PHE A 366 3.58 2.18 -18.21
N ILE A 367 4.57 2.16 -17.32
CA ILE A 367 5.97 1.92 -17.67
C ILE A 367 6.25 0.43 -17.52
N VAL A 368 6.95 -0.15 -18.48
CA VAL A 368 7.27 -1.57 -18.52
C VAL A 368 8.67 -1.80 -19.07
N PHE A 369 9.30 -2.89 -18.64
CA PHE A 369 10.54 -3.37 -19.23
C PHE A 369 10.33 -3.73 -20.71
N LYS A 370 11.22 -3.27 -21.58
CA LYS A 370 11.06 -3.34 -23.04
C LYS A 370 10.72 -4.73 -23.55
N ASP A 371 11.44 -5.76 -23.06
CA ASP A 371 11.25 -7.14 -23.52
C ASP A 371 9.90 -7.74 -23.07
N SER A 372 9.30 -7.20 -22.01
CA SER A 372 7.99 -7.61 -21.50
C SER A 372 6.82 -6.82 -22.10
N ALA A 373 7.11 -5.79 -22.90
CA ALA A 373 6.09 -4.84 -23.37
C ALA A 373 5.00 -5.50 -24.22
N TYR A 374 5.37 -6.38 -25.13
CA TYR A 374 4.41 -7.07 -26.00
C TYR A 374 3.44 -7.96 -25.19
N GLU A 375 3.97 -8.78 -24.29
CA GLU A 375 3.14 -9.69 -23.50
C GLU A 375 2.21 -8.92 -22.55
N ARG A 376 2.72 -7.89 -21.88
CA ARG A 376 1.92 -7.05 -20.99
C ARG A 376 0.87 -6.26 -21.74
N GLY A 377 1.21 -5.68 -22.90
CA GLY A 377 0.27 -4.98 -23.75
C GLY A 377 -0.86 -5.88 -24.24
N ARG A 378 -0.53 -7.11 -24.66
CA ARG A 378 -1.50 -8.11 -25.08
C ARG A 378 -2.46 -8.48 -23.94
N LYS A 379 -1.94 -8.83 -22.76
CA LYS A 379 -2.76 -9.19 -21.58
C LYS A 379 -3.66 -8.05 -21.17
N MET A 380 -3.19 -6.80 -21.22
CA MET A 380 -4.01 -5.63 -20.92
C MET A 380 -5.15 -5.46 -21.92
N CYS A 381 -4.88 -5.59 -23.21
CA CYS A 381 -5.92 -5.50 -24.25
C CYS A 381 -6.96 -6.64 -24.11
N GLU A 382 -6.53 -7.86 -23.82
CA GLU A 382 -7.40 -9.01 -23.58
C GLU A 382 -8.32 -8.74 -22.38
N LYS A 383 -7.77 -8.30 -21.26
CA LYS A 383 -8.53 -7.97 -20.04
C LYS A 383 -9.54 -6.84 -20.27
N LEU A 384 -9.12 -5.76 -20.92
CA LEU A 384 -10.01 -4.65 -21.24
C LEU A 384 -11.15 -5.06 -22.19
N LYS A 385 -10.89 -5.96 -23.14
CA LYS A 385 -11.92 -6.51 -24.02
C LYS A 385 -13.01 -7.26 -23.25
N ASP A 386 -12.62 -7.97 -22.19
CA ASP A 386 -13.56 -8.74 -21.37
C ASP A 386 -14.36 -7.84 -20.43
N GLU A 387 -13.74 -6.76 -19.93
CA GLU A 387 -14.34 -5.81 -18.98
C GLU A 387 -15.23 -4.75 -19.68
N ILE A 388 -14.87 -4.31 -20.88
CA ILE A 388 -15.62 -3.27 -21.58
C ILE A 388 -16.92 -3.86 -22.16
N PRO A 389 -18.09 -3.36 -21.77
CA PRO A 389 -19.36 -3.84 -22.28
C PRO A 389 -19.52 -3.55 -23.77
N ARG A 390 -20.13 -4.50 -24.49
CA ARG A 390 -20.43 -4.33 -25.91
C ARG A 390 -21.35 -3.14 -26.14
N GLN A 391 -21.00 -2.31 -27.10
CA GLN A 391 -21.80 -1.18 -27.58
C GLN A 391 -22.47 -1.49 -28.93
N LEU A 392 -23.18 -0.53 -29.48
CA LEU A 392 -23.78 -0.65 -30.82
C LEU A 392 -22.75 -0.51 -31.95
N PHE A 393 -21.51 -0.21 -31.61
CA PHE A 393 -20.38 -0.09 -32.52
C PHE A 393 -19.18 -0.91 -32.01
N GLU A 394 -18.26 -1.17 -32.90
CA GLU A 394 -17.02 -1.90 -32.58
C GLU A 394 -16.02 -0.98 -31.88
N ILE A 395 -15.45 -1.46 -30.77
CA ILE A 395 -14.44 -0.72 -30.00
C ILE A 395 -13.09 -1.39 -30.17
N PRO A 396 -12.16 -0.83 -30.95
CA PRO A 396 -10.78 -1.31 -30.99
C PRO A 396 -10.04 -0.89 -29.73
N ILE A 397 -9.29 -1.82 -29.15
CA ILE A 397 -8.40 -1.62 -28.00
C ILE A 397 -7.00 -1.88 -28.49
N GLN A 398 -6.10 -0.92 -28.31
CA GLN A 398 -4.72 -1.01 -28.81
C GLN A 398 -3.75 -0.68 -27.68
N ALA A 399 -2.64 -1.42 -27.63
CA ALA A 399 -1.47 -1.08 -26.84
C ALA A 399 -0.37 -0.60 -27.78
N ALA A 400 0.21 0.56 -27.48
CA ALA A 400 1.19 1.20 -28.34
C ALA A 400 2.41 1.71 -27.56
N ILE A 401 3.57 1.65 -28.20
CA ILE A 401 4.80 2.31 -27.76
C ILE A 401 5.03 3.47 -28.74
N GLY A 402 4.80 4.71 -28.28
CA GLY A 402 4.79 5.87 -29.17
C GLY A 402 3.72 5.72 -30.26
N SER A 403 4.12 5.79 -31.52
CA SER A 403 3.22 5.61 -32.66
C SER A 403 3.01 4.14 -33.08
N LYS A 404 3.80 3.22 -32.54
CA LYS A 404 3.77 1.80 -32.94
C LYS A 404 2.78 1.01 -32.09
N VAL A 405 1.72 0.51 -32.71
CA VAL A 405 0.80 -0.44 -32.10
C VAL A 405 1.47 -1.82 -32.02
N ILE A 406 1.56 -2.37 -30.80
CA ILE A 406 2.20 -3.67 -30.54
C ILE A 406 1.18 -4.79 -30.25
N ALA A 407 -0.01 -4.44 -29.77
CA ALA A 407 -1.08 -5.39 -29.49
C ALA A 407 -2.44 -4.76 -29.80
N ARG A 408 -3.39 -5.59 -30.21
CA ARG A 408 -4.74 -5.13 -30.53
C ARG A 408 -5.77 -6.19 -30.17
N GLU A 409 -6.87 -5.74 -29.59
CA GLU A 409 -8.09 -6.51 -29.40
C GLU A 409 -9.31 -5.66 -29.83
N THR A 410 -10.45 -6.31 -29.95
CA THR A 410 -11.67 -5.64 -30.39
C THR A 410 -12.87 -6.13 -29.62
N VAL A 411 -13.62 -5.19 -29.00
CA VAL A 411 -14.93 -5.46 -28.46
C VAL A 411 -15.94 -5.41 -29.61
N ARG A 412 -16.55 -6.53 -29.94
CA ARG A 412 -17.49 -6.63 -31.05
C ARG A 412 -18.76 -5.87 -30.75
N ALA A 413 -19.32 -5.17 -31.75
CA ALA A 413 -20.61 -4.52 -31.66
C ALA A 413 -21.72 -5.51 -31.26
N MET A 414 -22.68 -5.04 -30.48
CA MET A 414 -23.96 -5.72 -30.34
C MET A 414 -24.66 -5.67 -31.69
N ARG A 415 -24.99 -6.84 -32.26
CA ARG A 415 -25.76 -6.90 -33.51
C ARG A 415 -27.20 -6.41 -33.28
N LYS A 416 -27.44 -5.12 -33.38
CA LYS A 416 -28.67 -4.65 -33.97
C LYS A 416 -28.52 -4.87 -35.46
N ASP A 417 -29.37 -5.69 -36.05
CA ASP A 417 -29.38 -5.87 -37.49
C ASP A 417 -29.88 -4.61 -38.20
N VAL A 418 -29.05 -3.53 -38.15
CA VAL A 418 -29.33 -2.24 -38.79
C VAL A 418 -29.32 -2.41 -40.29
N LEU A 419 -28.71 -3.50 -40.75
CA LEU A 419 -28.60 -3.82 -42.18
C LEU A 419 -29.78 -4.64 -42.71
N ALA A 420 -30.60 -5.24 -41.82
CA ALA A 420 -31.80 -5.98 -42.22
C ALA A 420 -32.83 -5.13 -42.98
N LYS A 421 -32.79 -3.81 -42.84
CA LYS A 421 -33.63 -2.89 -43.58
C LYS A 421 -33.01 -2.33 -44.88
N CYS A 422 -31.81 -2.75 -45.23
CA CYS A 422 -31.10 -2.32 -46.43
C CYS A 422 -31.22 -3.38 -47.51
N TYR A 423 -32.26 -3.29 -48.32
CA TYR A 423 -32.37 -4.08 -49.55
C TYR A 423 -31.45 -3.46 -50.63
N GLY A 424 -30.55 -4.33 -51.20
CA GLY A 424 -29.67 -3.94 -52.30
C GLY A 424 -28.34 -3.30 -51.88
N GLY A 425 -27.38 -3.19 -52.80
CA GLY A 425 -26.00 -2.83 -52.59
C GLY A 425 -25.68 -1.37 -52.29
N ASP A 426 -26.57 -0.58 -51.65
CA ASP A 426 -26.32 0.82 -51.32
C ASP A 426 -25.31 0.96 -50.15
N ILE A 427 -24.04 0.99 -50.54
CA ILE A 427 -22.87 1.13 -49.63
C ILE A 427 -22.92 2.47 -48.88
N SER A 428 -23.44 3.54 -49.50
CA SER A 428 -23.50 4.87 -48.89
C SER A 428 -24.51 4.91 -47.74
N ARG A 429 -25.64 4.24 -47.90
CA ARG A 429 -26.69 4.16 -46.88
C ARG A 429 -26.23 3.27 -45.70
N LYS A 430 -25.51 2.17 -46.00
CA LYS A 430 -24.89 1.31 -44.98
C LYS A 430 -23.86 2.06 -44.15
N LYS A 431 -23.00 2.85 -44.76
CA LYS A 431 -22.04 3.71 -44.06
C LYS A 431 -22.72 4.73 -43.17
N LYS A 432 -23.71 5.48 -43.68
CA LYS A 432 -24.50 6.47 -42.89
C LYS A 432 -25.20 5.84 -41.68
N LEU A 433 -25.74 4.64 -41.80
CA LEU A 433 -26.40 3.93 -40.70
C LEU A 433 -25.39 3.46 -39.64
N LEU A 434 -24.20 3.03 -40.04
CA LEU A 434 -23.11 2.64 -39.17
C LEU A 434 -22.49 3.85 -38.45
N GLU A 435 -22.39 5.00 -39.14
CA GLU A 435 -21.94 6.27 -38.54
C GLU A 435 -22.95 6.80 -37.53
N LYS A 436 -24.25 6.80 -37.83
CA LYS A 436 -25.30 7.11 -36.85
C LYS A 436 -25.31 6.17 -35.62
N GLN A 437 -24.90 4.94 -35.78
CA GLN A 437 -24.76 4.01 -34.67
C GLN A 437 -23.55 4.32 -33.76
N LYS A 438 -22.52 4.98 -34.33
CA LYS A 438 -21.35 5.44 -33.55
C LYS A 438 -21.59 6.75 -32.80
N GLU A 439 -22.52 7.55 -33.24
CA GLU A 439 -22.90 8.85 -32.64
C GLU A 439 -23.89 8.72 -31.47
N GLY A 440 -24.55 7.60 -31.31
CA GLY A 440 -25.51 7.30 -30.26
C GLY A 440 -24.96 6.28 -29.24
#